data_79bbb18b858ccd010ceab752aeac2d4f
#
_entry.id   79bbb18b858ccd010ceab752aeac2d4f
#
_cell.length_a   1.000
_cell.length_b   1.000
_cell.length_c   1.000
_cell.angle_alpha   90.00
_cell.angle_beta   90.00
_cell.angle_gamma   90.00
#
_symmetry.space_group_name_H-M   'P 1'
#
loop_
_entity.id
_entity.type
_entity.pdbx_description
1 polymer ?
#
loop_
_entity_poly.entity_id
_entity_poly.type
_entity_poly.pdbx_seq_one_letter_code
_entity_poly.pdbx_strand_id
1 'polypeptide(L)'
;MKQSYFSLLIFGATLLLGVRPSTSTDLPLELINLPPGFAIETFATNVVNARAMTLGHNGTLFVGSRSAGKIYALVDENQDMRSDKMYVVAEGLHAPIGVAFKDGSLYASAVDRILRYDNIETSLDQPPVPVTVTKSLPNERHHGWKFIDFGPDGMLYVPVGAPCNVCVRPDPFSSILRMRPDGSGMEVFARGIRNSVGFAWHPTTKTLWFTDNGRDNLGDDLPPGELNHAHKIGLHFGFPHCHGGDIPDPQFGKGADCS
;
A
#
# COMPACT_ATOMS: atom_id res chain seq x y z
N MET A 1 -58.00 25.83 -63.38
CA MET A 1 -57.56 26.13 -62.00
C MET A 1 -56.49 25.14 -61.63
N LYS A 2 -55.21 25.54 -61.63
CA LYS A 2 -54.06 24.69 -61.25
C LYS A 2 -53.69 25.03 -59.81
N GLN A 3 -53.80 24.08 -58.90
CA GLN A 3 -53.27 24.20 -57.55
C GLN A 3 -51.82 23.69 -57.52
N SER A 4 -50.91 24.56 -57.16
CA SER A 4 -49.51 24.25 -56.90
C SER A 4 -49.34 23.85 -55.42
N TYR A 5 -48.82 22.66 -55.14
CA TYR A 5 -48.39 22.25 -53.83
C TYR A 5 -46.91 22.61 -53.65
N PHE A 6 -46.64 23.43 -52.63
CA PHE A 6 -45.30 23.75 -52.22
C PHE A 6 -44.90 22.77 -51.13
N SER A 7 -43.94 21.87 -51.42
CA SER A 7 -43.37 20.97 -50.42
C SER A 7 -42.22 21.65 -49.68
N LEU A 8 -42.40 21.86 -48.39
CA LEU A 8 -41.39 22.40 -47.49
C LEU A 8 -40.49 21.26 -47.01
N LEU A 9 -39.25 21.18 -47.49
CA LEU A 9 -38.22 20.25 -46.99
C LEU A 9 -37.59 20.87 -45.74
N ILE A 10 -37.89 20.29 -44.57
CA ILE A 10 -37.21 20.61 -43.30
C ILE A 10 -35.92 19.77 -43.20
N PHE A 11 -34.78 20.41 -43.35
CA PHE A 11 -33.47 19.84 -43.04
C PHE A 11 -33.28 19.81 -41.55
N GLY A 12 -33.45 18.65 -40.92
CA GLY A 12 -33.09 18.44 -39.52
C GLY A 12 -31.57 18.31 -39.39
N ALA A 13 -30.91 19.32 -38.86
CA ALA A 13 -29.50 19.20 -38.47
C ALA A 13 -29.39 18.40 -37.16
N THR A 14 -28.99 17.13 -37.30
CA THR A 14 -28.68 16.28 -36.15
C THR A 14 -27.34 16.73 -35.56
N LEU A 15 -27.41 17.42 -34.43
CA LEU A 15 -26.24 17.81 -33.65
C LEU A 15 -25.67 16.53 -33.00
N LEU A 16 -24.64 15.92 -33.58
CA LEU A 16 -23.85 14.88 -32.96
C LEU A 16 -23.05 15.50 -31.83
N LEU A 17 -23.57 15.42 -30.60
CA LEU A 17 -22.80 15.65 -29.38
C LEU A 17 -21.75 14.55 -29.31
N GLY A 18 -20.57 14.83 -29.83
CA GLY A 18 -19.39 14.00 -29.65
C GLY A 18 -19.08 13.90 -28.16
N VAL A 19 -19.32 12.73 -27.56
CA VAL A 19 -18.77 12.37 -26.26
C VAL A 19 -17.26 12.39 -26.42
N ARG A 20 -16.63 13.47 -25.96
CA ARG A 20 -15.15 13.50 -25.83
C ARG A 20 -14.78 12.40 -24.83
N PRO A 21 -13.85 11.49 -25.16
CA PRO A 21 -13.30 10.61 -24.15
C PRO A 21 -12.70 11.50 -23.05
N SER A 22 -13.02 11.21 -21.80
CA SER A 22 -12.42 11.83 -20.64
C SER A 22 -10.91 11.69 -20.77
N THR A 23 -10.24 12.75 -21.16
CA THR A 23 -8.78 12.85 -21.10
C THR A 23 -8.39 12.67 -19.64
N SER A 24 -7.37 11.87 -19.40
CA SER A 24 -6.67 11.75 -18.12
C SER A 24 -6.63 13.16 -17.49
N THR A 25 -7.23 13.30 -16.30
CA THR A 25 -7.11 14.55 -15.57
C THR A 25 -5.62 14.74 -15.29
N ASP A 26 -5.03 15.76 -15.91
CA ASP A 26 -3.67 16.17 -15.59
C ASP A 26 -3.59 16.39 -14.08
N LEU A 27 -2.62 15.72 -13.44
CA LEU A 27 -2.39 15.91 -12.01
C LEU A 27 -1.95 17.37 -11.79
N PRO A 28 -2.49 18.09 -10.79
CA PRO A 28 -2.14 19.48 -10.53
C PRO A 28 -0.74 19.57 -9.87
N LEU A 29 0.29 19.15 -10.60
CA LEU A 29 1.66 19.10 -10.08
C LEU A 29 2.20 20.48 -9.71
N GLU A 30 1.69 21.53 -10.33
CA GLU A 30 2.00 22.94 -10.06
C GLU A 30 1.60 23.40 -8.65
N LEU A 31 0.69 22.66 -7.98
CA LEU A 31 0.28 22.96 -6.59
C LEU A 31 1.25 22.36 -5.56
N ILE A 32 2.22 21.56 -5.98
CA ILE A 32 3.19 20.92 -5.10
C ILE A 32 4.42 21.81 -4.94
N ASN A 33 4.67 22.26 -3.71
CA ASN A 33 5.89 23.01 -3.38
C ASN A 33 7.06 22.06 -3.18
N LEU A 34 8.07 22.18 -4.01
CA LEU A 34 9.28 21.37 -3.95
C LEU A 34 10.44 22.15 -3.31
N PRO A 35 11.33 21.48 -2.55
CA PRO A 35 12.59 22.07 -2.13
C PRO A 35 13.47 22.41 -3.34
N PRO A 36 14.40 23.36 -3.21
CA PRO A 36 15.34 23.69 -4.29
C PRO A 36 16.14 22.45 -4.74
N GLY A 37 16.24 22.25 -6.05
CA GLY A 37 16.96 21.14 -6.66
C GLY A 37 16.12 19.87 -6.87
N PHE A 38 14.84 19.88 -6.47
CA PHE A 38 13.91 18.78 -6.76
C PHE A 38 13.00 19.12 -7.94
N ALA A 39 12.65 18.10 -8.70
CA ALA A 39 11.63 18.15 -9.74
C ALA A 39 10.59 17.04 -9.51
N ILE A 40 9.37 17.22 -10.01
CA ILE A 40 8.31 16.22 -9.97
C ILE A 40 7.74 16.01 -11.36
N GLU A 41 7.61 14.76 -11.75
CA GLU A 41 7.01 14.35 -13.01
C GLU A 41 6.11 13.14 -12.82
N THR A 42 5.16 12.93 -13.74
CA THR A 42 4.32 11.74 -13.76
C THR A 42 5.10 10.59 -14.40
N PHE A 43 5.40 9.55 -13.63
CA PHE A 43 6.04 8.33 -14.12
C PHE A 43 5.07 7.44 -14.92
N ALA A 44 3.84 7.25 -14.45
CA ALA A 44 2.81 6.44 -15.09
C ALA A 44 1.40 6.98 -14.79
N THR A 45 0.47 6.73 -15.72
CA THR A 45 -0.97 7.03 -15.56
C THR A 45 -1.78 5.74 -15.50
N ASN A 46 -3.06 5.83 -15.11
CA ASN A 46 -3.99 4.68 -15.05
C ASN A 46 -3.62 3.58 -14.04
N VAL A 47 -2.69 3.83 -13.11
CA VAL A 47 -2.36 2.93 -12.01
C VAL A 47 -3.37 3.14 -10.90
N VAL A 48 -4.54 2.51 -11.04
CA VAL A 48 -5.70 2.78 -10.18
C VAL A 48 -5.45 2.37 -8.74
N ASN A 49 -5.66 3.30 -7.79
CA ASN A 49 -5.44 3.12 -6.35
C ASN A 49 -4.01 2.67 -5.97
N ALA A 50 -3.01 3.12 -6.72
CA ALA A 50 -1.59 2.88 -6.39
C ALA A 50 -1.27 3.19 -4.92
N ARG A 51 -0.47 2.31 -4.28
CA ARG A 51 -0.16 2.47 -2.85
C ARG A 51 1.32 2.21 -2.54
N ALA A 52 1.72 0.98 -2.20
CA ALA A 52 3.12 0.65 -1.98
C ALA A 52 3.79 0.24 -3.29
N MET A 53 5.11 0.44 -3.35
CA MET A 53 5.92 0.18 -4.53
C MET A 53 7.22 -0.52 -4.13
N THR A 54 7.74 -1.33 -5.06
CA THR A 54 9.08 -1.92 -4.95
C THR A 54 9.70 -2.05 -6.34
N LEU A 55 11.03 -1.93 -6.41
CA LEU A 55 11.76 -2.13 -7.66
C LEU A 55 12.24 -3.57 -7.80
N GLY A 56 12.07 -4.14 -8.98
CA GLY A 56 12.73 -5.36 -9.40
C GLY A 56 14.20 -5.13 -9.78
N HIS A 57 14.91 -6.20 -10.05
CA HIS A 57 16.34 -6.12 -10.44
C HIS A 57 16.56 -5.45 -11.81
N ASN A 58 15.59 -5.63 -12.72
CA ASN A 58 15.66 -5.07 -14.08
C ASN A 58 15.03 -3.67 -14.18
N GLY A 59 14.72 -3.04 -13.04
CA GLY A 59 14.11 -1.71 -13.00
C GLY A 59 12.58 -1.70 -13.13
N THR A 60 11.93 -2.87 -13.20
CA THR A 60 10.47 -2.95 -13.17
C THR A 60 9.93 -2.38 -11.87
N LEU A 61 9.05 -1.38 -11.93
CA LEU A 61 8.37 -0.84 -10.75
C LEU A 61 7.08 -1.63 -10.49
N PHE A 62 7.06 -2.44 -9.44
CA PHE A 62 5.87 -3.14 -8.99
C PHE A 62 5.06 -2.25 -8.05
N VAL A 63 3.73 -2.19 -8.28
CA VAL A 63 2.84 -1.31 -7.53
C VAL A 63 1.64 -2.10 -7.01
N GLY A 64 1.49 -2.11 -5.70
CA GLY A 64 0.29 -2.62 -5.04
C GLY A 64 -0.85 -1.61 -5.09
N SER A 65 -2.09 -2.09 -4.96
CA SER A 65 -3.26 -1.23 -4.94
C SER A 65 -4.16 -1.51 -3.74
N ARG A 66 -5.04 -0.55 -3.42
CA ARG A 66 -6.00 -0.71 -2.33
C ARG A 66 -7.28 -1.39 -2.82
N SER A 67 -8.26 -0.60 -3.24
CA SER A 67 -9.59 -1.08 -3.63
C SER A 67 -9.67 -1.60 -5.07
N ALA A 68 -8.68 -1.30 -5.91
CA ALA A 68 -8.61 -1.86 -7.25
C ALA A 68 -8.34 -3.38 -7.23
N GLY A 69 -7.78 -3.91 -6.15
CA GLY A 69 -7.52 -5.34 -6.00
C GLY A 69 -6.47 -5.87 -6.98
N LYS A 70 -5.60 -4.99 -7.50
CA LYS A 70 -4.62 -5.30 -8.54
C LYS A 70 -3.19 -5.06 -8.08
N ILE A 71 -2.28 -5.80 -8.68
CA ILE A 71 -0.84 -5.54 -8.65
C ILE A 71 -0.41 -5.19 -10.07
N TYR A 72 0.30 -4.09 -10.20
CA TYR A 72 0.80 -3.60 -11.49
C TYR A 72 2.32 -3.78 -11.57
N ALA A 73 2.83 -3.97 -12.78
CA ALA A 73 4.24 -3.86 -13.11
C ALA A 73 4.40 -2.80 -14.19
N LEU A 74 5.23 -1.81 -13.93
CA LEU A 74 5.52 -0.68 -14.80
C LEU A 74 6.95 -0.80 -15.30
N VAL A 75 7.13 -0.75 -16.60
CA VAL A 75 8.43 -0.91 -17.27
C VAL A 75 8.75 0.36 -18.02
N ASP A 76 9.91 0.92 -17.74
CA ASP A 76 10.56 2.01 -18.48
C ASP A 76 11.68 1.38 -19.32
N GLU A 77 11.40 1.17 -20.63
CA GLU A 77 12.32 0.45 -21.53
C GLU A 77 13.49 1.32 -22.00
N ASN A 78 13.26 2.62 -22.09
CA ASN A 78 14.21 3.59 -22.64
C ASN A 78 14.95 4.39 -21.57
N GLN A 79 14.61 4.20 -20.27
CA GLN A 79 15.21 4.85 -19.10
C GLN A 79 15.04 6.38 -19.09
N ASP A 80 13.88 6.86 -19.59
CA ASP A 80 13.55 8.29 -19.58
C ASP A 80 12.73 8.72 -18.35
N MET A 81 12.58 7.83 -17.35
CA MET A 81 11.79 8.02 -16.14
C MET A 81 10.29 8.10 -16.39
N ARG A 82 9.81 7.44 -17.45
CA ARG A 82 8.40 7.27 -17.78
C ARG A 82 8.11 5.82 -18.14
N SER A 83 6.99 5.31 -17.69
CA SER A 83 6.62 3.94 -18.00
C SER A 83 6.12 3.81 -19.43
N ASP A 84 6.82 3.00 -20.23
CA ASP A 84 6.41 2.64 -21.61
C ASP A 84 5.34 1.55 -21.61
N LYS A 85 5.41 0.63 -20.63
CA LYS A 85 4.49 -0.52 -20.55
C LYS A 85 3.95 -0.71 -19.13
N MET A 86 2.69 -1.09 -19.06
CA MET A 86 2.02 -1.48 -17.82
C MET A 86 1.41 -2.87 -17.98
N TYR A 87 1.74 -3.76 -17.04
CA TYR A 87 1.16 -5.09 -16.93
C TYR A 87 0.34 -5.21 -15.64
N VAL A 88 -0.69 -6.07 -15.67
CA VAL A 88 -1.43 -6.48 -14.47
C VAL A 88 -0.89 -7.85 -14.04
N VAL A 89 -0.09 -7.87 -12.99
CA VAL A 89 0.50 -9.10 -12.43
C VAL A 89 -0.55 -9.98 -11.76
N ALA A 90 -1.49 -9.35 -11.08
CA ALA A 90 -2.60 -10.04 -10.40
C ALA A 90 -3.81 -9.13 -10.29
N GLU A 91 -5.00 -9.75 -10.20
CA GLU A 91 -6.26 -9.06 -9.95
C GLU A 91 -7.19 -9.90 -9.05
N GLY A 92 -8.27 -9.28 -8.57
CA GLY A 92 -9.23 -9.94 -7.67
C GLY A 92 -8.70 -10.18 -6.25
N LEU A 93 -7.58 -9.54 -5.87
CA LEU A 93 -7.01 -9.65 -4.53
C LEU A 93 -7.69 -8.69 -3.55
N HIS A 94 -7.75 -9.07 -2.29
CA HIS A 94 -8.31 -8.22 -1.24
C HIS A 94 -7.25 -7.27 -0.68
N ALA A 95 -7.31 -5.98 -1.12
CA ALA A 95 -6.40 -4.90 -0.75
C ALA A 95 -4.90 -5.30 -0.82
N PRO A 96 -4.38 -5.65 -2.01
CA PRO A 96 -2.98 -6.07 -2.18
C PRO A 96 -2.04 -4.85 -2.17
N ILE A 97 -1.91 -4.21 -1.01
CA ILE A 97 -1.16 -2.96 -0.86
C ILE A 97 0.34 -3.19 -0.86
N GLY A 98 0.81 -4.11 0.00
CA GLY A 98 2.22 -4.34 0.20
C GLY A 98 2.82 -5.20 -0.90
N VAL A 99 3.92 -4.73 -1.46
CA VAL A 99 4.76 -5.45 -2.43
C VAL A 99 6.21 -5.36 -1.99
N ALA A 100 6.96 -6.46 -2.12
CA ALA A 100 8.39 -6.53 -1.86
C ALA A 100 9.05 -7.43 -2.90
N PHE A 101 10.28 -7.14 -3.26
CA PHE A 101 11.02 -7.91 -4.26
C PHE A 101 12.28 -8.53 -3.64
N LYS A 102 12.47 -9.81 -3.87
CA LYS A 102 13.66 -10.53 -3.38
C LYS A 102 13.99 -11.71 -4.29
N ASP A 103 15.26 -11.83 -4.66
CA ASP A 103 15.83 -12.97 -5.39
C ASP A 103 15.01 -13.35 -6.65
N GLY A 104 14.63 -12.35 -7.47
CA GLY A 104 13.86 -12.53 -8.71
C GLY A 104 12.36 -12.75 -8.50
N SER A 105 11.87 -12.78 -7.27
CA SER A 105 10.47 -13.03 -6.92
C SER A 105 9.80 -11.79 -6.36
N LEU A 106 8.56 -11.55 -6.79
CA LEU A 106 7.67 -10.54 -6.21
C LEU A 106 6.84 -11.16 -5.11
N TYR A 107 6.91 -10.59 -3.91
CA TYR A 107 6.02 -10.89 -2.81
C TYR A 107 4.92 -9.85 -2.75
N ALA A 108 3.68 -10.30 -2.50
CA ALA A 108 2.52 -9.43 -2.44
C ALA A 108 1.63 -9.81 -1.27
N SER A 109 1.21 -8.79 -0.50
CA SER A 109 0.25 -8.98 0.57
C SER A 109 -1.18 -8.97 0.02
N ALA A 110 -2.05 -9.76 0.64
CA ALA A 110 -3.48 -9.49 0.72
C ALA A 110 -3.85 -9.39 2.20
N VAL A 111 -5.12 -9.15 2.54
CA VAL A 111 -5.52 -8.96 3.95
C VAL A 111 -5.12 -10.17 4.81
N ASP A 112 -5.34 -11.39 4.31
CA ASP A 112 -5.21 -12.64 5.06
C ASP A 112 -4.00 -13.51 4.66
N ARG A 113 -3.21 -13.08 3.66
CA ARG A 113 -2.16 -13.93 3.08
C ARG A 113 -1.03 -13.14 2.45
N ILE A 114 0.10 -13.84 2.23
CA ILE A 114 1.19 -13.40 1.38
C ILE A 114 1.32 -14.37 0.21
N LEU A 115 1.45 -13.81 -0.99
CA LEU A 115 1.68 -14.50 -2.24
C LEU A 115 3.08 -14.22 -2.75
N ARG A 116 3.68 -15.16 -3.51
CA ARG A 116 4.95 -14.99 -4.18
C ARG A 116 4.84 -15.39 -5.65
N TYR A 117 5.32 -14.53 -6.53
CA TYR A 117 5.39 -14.73 -7.98
C TYR A 117 6.86 -14.92 -8.36
N ASP A 118 7.25 -16.16 -8.64
CA ASP A 118 8.64 -16.52 -8.90
C ASP A 118 9.06 -16.09 -10.32
N ASN A 119 10.31 -15.58 -10.46
CA ASN A 119 10.89 -15.13 -11.73
C ASN A 119 10.00 -14.13 -12.50
N ILE A 120 9.30 -13.26 -11.78
CA ILE A 120 8.24 -12.41 -12.31
C ILE A 120 8.70 -11.51 -13.46
N GLU A 121 9.91 -10.95 -13.40
CA GLU A 121 10.39 -10.02 -14.43
C GLU A 121 10.63 -10.66 -15.79
N THR A 122 10.65 -12.00 -15.87
CA THR A 122 10.81 -12.73 -17.15
C THR A 122 9.45 -13.11 -17.78
N SER A 123 8.33 -12.81 -17.13
CA SER A 123 7.00 -13.26 -17.57
C SER A 123 5.89 -12.28 -17.20
N LEU A 124 6.13 -10.97 -17.35
CA LEU A 124 5.18 -9.91 -16.99
C LEU A 124 3.88 -9.95 -17.80
N ASP A 125 3.93 -10.42 -19.05
CA ASP A 125 2.79 -10.60 -19.96
C ASP A 125 1.94 -11.84 -19.64
N GLN A 126 2.56 -12.85 -19.02
CA GLN A 126 1.91 -14.08 -18.55
C GLN A 126 2.42 -14.43 -17.14
N PRO A 127 1.99 -13.70 -16.11
CA PRO A 127 2.49 -13.90 -14.76
C PRO A 127 2.29 -15.33 -14.27
N PRO A 128 3.25 -15.91 -13.54
CA PRO A 128 3.14 -17.27 -13.03
C PRO A 128 2.02 -17.38 -12.00
N VAL A 129 1.49 -18.59 -11.84
CA VAL A 129 0.57 -18.88 -10.74
C VAL A 129 1.32 -18.65 -9.41
N PRO A 130 0.78 -17.84 -8.50
CA PRO A 130 1.48 -17.49 -7.27
C PRO A 130 1.59 -18.68 -6.30
N VAL A 131 2.73 -18.75 -5.63
CA VAL A 131 2.91 -19.61 -4.47
C VAL A 131 2.33 -18.91 -3.24
N THR A 132 1.51 -19.61 -2.45
CA THR A 132 1.05 -19.08 -1.15
C THR A 132 2.17 -19.25 -0.12
N VAL A 133 2.78 -18.13 0.30
CA VAL A 133 3.80 -18.08 1.35
C VAL A 133 3.16 -18.34 2.71
N THR A 134 2.08 -17.65 3.02
CA THR A 134 1.24 -17.88 4.19
C THR A 134 -0.19 -17.44 3.94
N LYS A 135 -1.16 -18.09 4.60
CA LYS A 135 -2.57 -17.70 4.70
C LYS A 135 -3.05 -17.63 6.15
N SER A 136 -2.11 -17.48 7.07
CA SER A 136 -2.38 -17.48 8.51
C SER A 136 -2.46 -16.07 9.11
N LEU A 137 -2.60 -15.04 8.27
CA LEU A 137 -2.81 -13.66 8.73
C LEU A 137 -4.30 -13.43 9.02
N PRO A 138 -4.64 -12.53 9.98
CA PRO A 138 -6.03 -12.18 10.26
C PRO A 138 -6.74 -11.60 9.03
N ASN A 139 -8.04 -11.92 8.88
CA ASN A 139 -8.88 -11.47 7.75
C ASN A 139 -9.78 -10.29 8.11
N GLU A 140 -9.48 -9.57 9.17
CA GLU A 140 -10.20 -8.35 9.55
C GLU A 140 -9.85 -7.21 8.60
N ARG A 141 -10.89 -6.46 8.16
CA ARG A 141 -10.73 -5.35 7.21
C ARG A 141 -10.21 -4.07 7.85
N HIS A 142 -10.57 -3.82 9.10
CA HIS A 142 -10.12 -2.64 9.84
C HIS A 142 -8.63 -2.78 10.10
N HIS A 143 -7.83 -1.83 9.64
CA HIS A 143 -6.36 -1.90 9.60
C HIS A 143 -5.81 -3.21 8.97
N GLY A 144 -6.60 -3.79 8.04
CA GLY A 144 -6.32 -5.11 7.47
C GLY A 144 -5.27 -5.13 6.37
N TRP A 145 -5.00 -4.00 5.72
CA TRP A 145 -3.94 -3.92 4.71
C TRP A 145 -2.55 -4.03 5.35
N LYS A 146 -1.59 -4.54 4.60
CA LYS A 146 -0.27 -4.85 5.11
C LYS A 146 0.81 -4.32 4.17
N PHE A 147 1.61 -3.39 4.66
CA PHE A 147 2.90 -3.10 4.05
C PHE A 147 3.84 -4.28 4.31
N ILE A 148 4.67 -4.65 3.36
CA ILE A 148 5.65 -5.73 3.54
C ILE A 148 7.00 -5.33 2.96
N ASP A 149 8.07 -5.77 3.59
CA ASP A 149 9.41 -5.64 3.05
C ASP A 149 10.37 -6.61 3.75
N PHE A 150 11.55 -6.85 3.14
CA PHE A 150 12.58 -7.71 3.68
C PHE A 150 13.55 -6.94 4.56
N GLY A 151 13.81 -7.48 5.74
CA GLY A 151 14.83 -6.94 6.64
C GLY A 151 16.26 -7.30 6.21
N PRO A 152 17.24 -6.63 6.81
CA PRO A 152 18.67 -6.93 6.60
C PRO A 152 19.05 -8.34 7.09
N ASP A 153 18.23 -8.98 7.89
CA ASP A 153 18.30 -10.37 8.32
C ASP A 153 17.73 -11.37 7.29
N GLY A 154 17.20 -10.84 6.16
CA GLY A 154 16.57 -11.62 5.11
C GLY A 154 15.17 -12.12 5.42
N MET A 155 14.60 -11.77 6.58
CA MET A 155 13.23 -12.11 6.96
C MET A 155 12.22 -11.12 6.32
N LEU A 156 11.02 -11.62 6.01
CA LEU A 156 9.90 -10.80 5.57
C LEU A 156 9.15 -10.23 6.78
N TYR A 157 8.98 -8.92 6.84
CA TYR A 157 8.27 -8.22 7.91
C TYR A 157 6.87 -7.80 7.47
N VAL A 158 5.90 -7.95 8.39
CA VAL A 158 4.48 -7.74 8.09
C VAL A 158 3.78 -7.11 9.30
N PRO A 159 3.32 -5.86 9.26
CA PRO A 159 2.50 -5.28 10.32
C PRO A 159 1.09 -5.87 10.29
N VAL A 160 0.54 -6.12 11.47
CA VAL A 160 -0.83 -6.55 11.70
C VAL A 160 -1.51 -5.56 12.65
N GLY A 161 -2.29 -4.66 12.10
CA GLY A 161 -2.96 -3.61 12.88
C GLY A 161 -4.06 -4.13 13.80
N ALA A 162 -4.46 -3.29 14.76
CA ALA A 162 -5.61 -3.55 15.62
C ALA A 162 -6.90 -3.62 14.77
N PRO A 163 -7.81 -4.58 15.00
CA PRO A 163 -9.05 -4.70 14.22
C PRO A 163 -10.16 -3.73 14.71
N CYS A 164 -9.77 -2.60 15.28
CA CYS A 164 -10.64 -1.63 15.97
C CYS A 164 -9.96 -0.27 16.07
N ASN A 165 -10.70 0.75 16.48
CA ASN A 165 -10.09 2.03 16.86
C ASN A 165 -9.16 1.86 18.06
N VAL A 166 -9.69 1.31 19.17
CA VAL A 166 -8.91 0.92 20.35
C VAL A 166 -9.52 -0.33 20.98
N CYS A 167 -8.73 -1.36 21.23
CA CYS A 167 -9.15 -2.60 21.88
C CYS A 167 -7.95 -3.46 22.28
N VAL A 168 -8.15 -4.33 23.24
CA VAL A 168 -7.20 -5.40 23.57
C VAL A 168 -7.52 -6.61 22.70
N ARG A 169 -6.56 -7.11 21.97
CA ARG A 169 -6.68 -8.34 21.15
C ARG A 169 -5.43 -9.18 21.31
N PRO A 170 -5.56 -10.52 21.26
CA PRO A 170 -4.39 -11.39 21.32
C PRO A 170 -3.53 -11.27 20.06
N ASP A 171 -2.30 -11.76 20.13
CA ASP A 171 -1.45 -11.94 18.95
C ASP A 171 -2.22 -12.66 17.84
N PRO A 172 -1.99 -12.30 16.57
CA PRO A 172 -0.94 -11.40 16.09
C PRO A 172 -1.38 -9.94 15.90
N PHE A 173 -2.51 -9.52 16.43
CA PHE A 173 -2.97 -8.14 16.31
C PHE A 173 -2.05 -7.15 17.05
N SER A 174 -2.04 -5.91 16.58
CA SER A 174 -1.28 -4.80 17.18
C SER A 174 0.22 -5.08 17.25
N SER A 175 0.77 -5.66 16.17
CA SER A 175 2.15 -6.11 16.12
C SER A 175 2.80 -5.93 14.75
N ILE A 176 4.12 -6.09 14.72
CA ILE A 176 4.89 -6.39 13.51
C ILE A 176 5.34 -7.85 13.62
N LEU A 177 4.96 -8.66 12.65
CA LEU A 177 5.44 -10.02 12.48
C LEU A 177 6.70 -10.05 11.61
N ARG A 178 7.51 -11.12 11.74
CA ARG A 178 8.49 -11.51 10.73
C ARG A 178 8.47 -13.01 10.48
N MET A 179 8.89 -13.40 9.28
CA MET A 179 8.94 -14.82 8.88
C MET A 179 10.04 -15.03 7.84
N ARG A 180 10.44 -16.27 7.61
CA ARG A 180 11.33 -16.59 6.48
C ARG A 180 10.63 -16.33 5.14
N PRO A 181 11.37 -16.19 4.02
CA PRO A 181 10.79 -15.98 2.69
C PRO A 181 9.81 -17.08 2.24
N ASP A 182 9.91 -18.28 2.81
CA ASP A 182 8.98 -19.40 2.56
C ASP A 182 7.75 -19.41 3.48
N GLY A 183 7.63 -18.43 4.38
CA GLY A 183 6.54 -18.32 5.37
C GLY A 183 6.76 -19.07 6.66
N SER A 184 7.83 -19.88 6.75
CA SER A 184 8.16 -20.63 7.97
C SER A 184 8.72 -19.73 9.08
N GLY A 185 8.65 -20.20 10.33
CA GLY A 185 9.23 -19.50 11.47
C GLY A 185 8.59 -18.13 11.74
N MET A 186 7.30 -17.97 11.47
CA MET A 186 6.57 -16.74 11.76
C MET A 186 6.54 -16.49 13.27
N GLU A 187 6.97 -15.30 13.66
CA GLU A 187 7.01 -14.84 15.04
C GLU A 187 6.65 -13.36 15.17
N VAL A 188 6.27 -12.93 16.36
CA VAL A 188 6.02 -11.52 16.66
C VAL A 188 7.35 -10.84 16.97
N PHE A 189 7.71 -9.85 16.16
CA PHE A 189 8.91 -9.03 16.31
C PHE A 189 8.71 -7.92 17.33
N ALA A 190 7.59 -7.18 17.25
CA ALA A 190 7.25 -6.08 18.14
C ALA A 190 5.74 -6.03 18.40
N ARG A 191 5.33 -5.50 19.56
CA ARG A 191 3.93 -5.41 20.02
C ARG A 191 3.54 -3.99 20.38
N GLY A 192 2.25 -3.80 20.68
CA GLY A 192 1.73 -2.51 21.11
C GLY A 192 1.71 -1.45 20.02
N ILE A 193 1.41 -1.88 18.78
CA ILE A 193 1.42 -1.06 17.57
C ILE A 193 0.00 -1.05 16.99
N ARG A 194 -0.65 0.13 16.98
CA ARG A 194 -2.03 0.22 16.54
C ARG A 194 -2.22 -0.06 15.05
N ASN A 195 -1.50 0.67 14.20
CA ASN A 195 -1.66 0.60 12.75
C ASN A 195 -0.42 1.17 12.03
N SER A 196 0.63 0.39 11.94
CA SER A 196 1.79 0.72 11.12
C SER A 196 1.45 0.51 9.64
N VAL A 197 1.67 1.54 8.83
CA VAL A 197 1.42 1.53 7.37
C VAL A 197 2.69 1.65 6.54
N GLY A 198 3.84 1.77 7.17
CA GLY A 198 5.15 1.84 6.55
C GLY A 198 6.28 1.71 7.56
N PHE A 199 7.35 1.07 7.12
CA PHE A 199 8.57 0.92 7.89
C PHE A 199 9.80 0.88 6.97
N ALA A 200 10.96 1.13 7.55
CA ALA A 200 12.25 1.01 6.85
C ALA A 200 13.35 0.67 7.85
N TRP A 201 14.49 0.22 7.34
CA TRP A 201 15.68 -0.01 8.15
C TRP A 201 16.64 1.17 8.05
N HIS A 202 17.14 1.59 9.19
CA HIS A 202 18.17 2.62 9.25
C HIS A 202 19.41 2.16 8.45
N PRO A 203 19.93 2.97 7.51
CA PRO A 203 20.93 2.50 6.54
C PRO A 203 22.24 2.04 7.18
N THR A 204 22.60 2.58 8.35
CA THR A 204 23.84 2.25 9.06
C THR A 204 23.60 1.21 10.16
N THR A 205 22.68 1.47 11.08
CA THR A 205 22.45 0.60 12.25
C THR A 205 21.65 -0.65 11.94
N LYS A 206 20.95 -0.70 10.77
CA LYS A 206 20.09 -1.79 10.33
C LYS A 206 18.94 -2.08 11.30
N THR A 207 18.60 -1.14 12.16
CA THR A 207 17.45 -1.23 13.06
C THR A 207 16.17 -0.79 12.39
N LEU A 208 15.04 -1.34 12.82
CA LEU A 208 13.72 -1.06 12.24
C LEU A 208 13.17 0.27 12.75
N TRP A 209 12.70 1.10 11.82
CA TRP A 209 11.92 2.30 12.09
C TRP A 209 10.56 2.16 11.41
N PHE A 210 9.48 2.51 12.09
CA PHE A 210 8.13 2.38 11.58
C PHE A 210 7.22 3.50 12.05
N THR A 211 6.23 3.84 11.23
CA THR A 211 5.18 4.78 11.62
C THR A 211 4.04 4.05 12.30
N ASP A 212 3.38 4.68 13.27
CA ASP A 212 2.13 4.20 13.85
C ASP A 212 1.08 5.31 13.86
N ASN A 213 -0.12 5.00 13.36
CA ASN A 213 -1.24 5.92 13.37
C ASN A 213 -1.95 5.84 14.73
N GLY A 214 -2.03 6.97 15.45
CA GLY A 214 -2.75 7.10 16.71
C GLY A 214 -4.24 6.78 16.62
N ARG A 215 -4.91 6.60 17.77
CA ARG A 215 -6.35 6.34 17.82
C ARG A 215 -7.15 7.56 17.37
N ASP A 216 -8.35 7.31 16.82
CA ASP A 216 -9.28 8.36 16.44
C ASP A 216 -10.14 8.83 17.65
N ASN A 217 -10.76 10.00 17.50
CA ASN A 217 -11.80 10.54 18.39
C ASN A 217 -11.30 11.04 19.76
N LEU A 218 -10.07 11.57 19.83
CA LEU A 218 -9.57 12.32 21.00
C LEU A 218 -9.44 13.83 20.73
N GLY A 219 -9.92 14.33 19.59
CA GLY A 219 -9.78 15.70 19.11
C GLY A 219 -8.79 15.82 17.97
N ASP A 220 -8.49 17.03 17.55
CA ASP A 220 -7.67 17.29 16.37
C ASP A 220 -6.17 17.17 16.65
N ASP A 221 -5.77 17.37 17.91
CA ASP A 221 -4.37 17.46 18.34
C ASP A 221 -3.86 16.19 19.05
N LEU A 222 -4.76 15.24 19.41
CA LEU A 222 -4.41 14.07 20.23
C LEU A 222 -4.99 12.76 19.67
N PRO A 223 -4.25 11.65 19.80
CA PRO A 223 -2.80 11.60 20.00
C PRO A 223 -2.08 11.90 18.70
N PRO A 224 -0.82 12.34 18.72
CA PRO A 224 -0.02 12.46 17.51
C PRO A 224 0.22 11.07 16.90
N GLY A 225 0.52 11.03 15.58
CA GLY A 225 1.12 9.85 14.97
C GLY A 225 2.55 9.67 15.50
N GLU A 226 3.04 8.46 15.45
CA GLU A 226 4.34 8.08 16.01
C GLU A 226 5.35 7.69 14.93
N LEU A 227 6.61 7.99 15.15
CA LEU A 227 7.75 7.40 14.47
C LEU A 227 8.55 6.60 15.49
N ASN A 228 8.47 5.30 15.41
CA ASN A 228 8.99 4.37 16.38
C ASN A 228 10.30 3.71 15.94
N HIS A 229 11.19 3.41 16.90
CA HIS A 229 12.47 2.75 16.69
C HIS A 229 12.52 1.40 17.42
N ALA A 230 12.49 0.31 16.68
CA ALA A 230 12.66 -1.04 17.24
C ALA A 230 14.09 -1.54 17.01
N HIS A 231 14.95 -1.35 18.01
CA HIS A 231 16.36 -1.76 17.96
C HIS A 231 16.58 -3.25 18.22
N LYS A 232 15.57 -3.96 18.74
CA LYS A 232 15.60 -5.41 19.00
C LYS A 232 14.20 -6.01 18.97
N ILE A 233 14.14 -7.33 18.88
CA ILE A 233 12.90 -8.11 19.03
C ILE A 233 12.34 -8.01 20.45
N GLY A 234 11.00 -8.10 20.58
CA GLY A 234 10.30 -8.21 21.88
C GLY A 234 9.93 -6.87 22.51
N LEU A 235 10.16 -5.74 21.82
CA LEU A 235 9.73 -4.43 22.30
C LEU A 235 8.21 -4.26 22.21
N HIS A 236 7.67 -3.43 23.12
CA HIS A 236 6.27 -3.05 23.18
C HIS A 236 6.15 -1.52 23.10
N PHE A 237 5.25 -1.02 22.21
CA PHE A 237 5.14 0.40 21.86
C PHE A 237 3.87 1.08 22.40
N GLY A 238 3.27 0.53 23.45
CA GLY A 238 2.26 1.19 24.29
C GLY A 238 0.81 0.86 23.96
N PHE A 239 0.40 0.73 22.70
CA PHE A 239 -0.99 0.46 22.35
C PHE A 239 -1.51 -0.86 22.97
N PRO A 240 -2.75 -0.92 23.53
CA PRO A 240 -3.78 0.14 23.57
C PRO A 240 -3.74 1.04 24.80
N HIS A 241 -2.75 0.92 25.65
CA HIS A 241 -2.70 1.59 26.95
C HIS A 241 -2.13 3.01 26.87
N CYS A 242 -1.16 3.23 25.98
CA CYS A 242 -0.44 4.48 25.80
C CYS A 242 -0.36 4.87 24.33
N HIS A 243 -0.29 6.19 24.07
CA HIS A 243 -0.16 6.81 22.76
C HIS A 243 0.86 7.94 22.78
N GLY A 244 1.55 8.18 21.68
CA GLY A 244 2.45 9.32 21.50
C GLY A 244 3.55 9.43 22.56
N GLY A 245 3.97 8.31 23.11
CA GLY A 245 5.00 8.21 24.14
C GLY A 245 4.44 8.26 25.55
N ASP A 246 3.77 9.32 25.97
CA ASP A 246 3.39 9.57 27.36
C ASP A 246 1.88 9.82 27.59
N ILE A 247 1.03 9.63 26.59
CA ILE A 247 -0.42 9.90 26.69
C ILE A 247 -1.17 8.62 27.06
N PRO A 248 -1.71 8.50 28.31
CA PRO A 248 -2.53 7.37 28.68
C PRO A 248 -3.84 7.34 27.89
N ASP A 249 -4.24 6.16 27.41
CA ASP A 249 -5.55 5.98 26.78
C ASP A 249 -6.68 6.23 27.83
N PRO A 250 -7.69 7.05 27.53
CA PRO A 250 -8.75 7.35 28.49
C PRO A 250 -9.59 6.12 28.93
N GLN A 251 -9.61 5.07 28.10
CA GLN A 251 -10.37 3.85 28.37
C GLN A 251 -9.47 2.72 28.90
N PHE A 252 -8.26 2.56 28.36
CA PHE A 252 -7.37 1.44 28.64
C PHE A 252 -6.10 1.82 29.40
N GLY A 253 -5.78 3.13 29.50
CA GLY A 253 -4.55 3.61 30.09
C GLY A 253 -4.55 3.81 31.60
N LYS A 254 -5.66 3.48 32.30
CA LYS A 254 -5.73 3.67 33.76
C LYS A 254 -4.69 2.79 34.47
N GLY A 255 -3.72 3.43 35.09
CA GLY A 255 -2.62 2.77 35.82
C GLY A 255 -1.52 2.22 34.92
N ALA A 256 -1.53 2.53 33.62
CA ALA A 256 -0.42 2.23 32.73
C ALA A 256 0.75 3.19 32.99
N ASP A 257 1.96 2.66 32.94
CA ASP A 257 3.18 3.47 32.87
C ASP A 257 3.46 3.77 31.39
N CYS A 258 3.34 5.04 31.01
CA CYS A 258 3.53 5.51 29.64
C CYS A 258 4.84 6.32 29.49
N SER A 259 5.82 6.14 30.41
CA SER A 259 7.13 6.84 30.35
C SER A 259 8.17 6.05 29.58
#